data_acd00839d9613472851c1719d81a1f3f
#
_entry.id   acd00839d9613472851c1719d81a1f3f
#
_cell.length_a   1.000
_cell.length_b   1.000
_cell.length_c   1.000
_cell.angle_alpha   90.00
_cell.angle_beta   90.00
_cell.angle_gamma   90.00
#
_symmetry.space_group_name_H-M   'P 1'
#
loop_
_entity.id
_entity.type
_entity.pdbx_description
1 polymer ?
#
loop_
_entity_poly.entity_id
_entity_poly.type
_entity_poly.pdbx_seq_one_letter_code
_entity_poly.pdbx_strand_id
1 'polypeptide(L)'
;MPVFFQTYILPDSLREKLREPIGFPIFGSDDEVSIRFNRLAWQRNFKKVITVGDYCSLNLPSNVKIFDGKTQRMSVPKGLGYDLFLENPAGTIQSESWRIIKEAIFFNKNVFVEGEEDLLAIPCVLLSEKGFAVVYGQPGKGVCVIESSPLIKKYFNDLLSNFKII
;
A
#
# COMPACT_ATOMS: atom_id res chain seq x y z
N MET A 1 7.48 -18.44 -4.91
CA MET A 1 6.63 -17.51 -5.68
C MET A 1 5.24 -17.49 -5.10
N PRO A 2 4.69 -16.32 -4.77
CA PRO A 2 3.30 -16.28 -4.37
C PRO A 2 2.43 -16.70 -5.55
N VAL A 3 1.39 -17.45 -5.26
CA VAL A 3 0.42 -17.79 -6.27
C VAL A 3 -0.55 -16.61 -6.36
N PHE A 4 -0.34 -15.74 -7.32
CA PHE A 4 -1.27 -14.65 -7.59
C PHE A 4 -2.63 -15.26 -7.95
N PHE A 5 -3.69 -14.60 -7.56
CA PHE A 5 -5.09 -15.02 -7.74
C PHE A 5 -5.64 -15.93 -6.63
N GLN A 6 -4.91 -16.17 -5.56
CA GLN A 6 -5.47 -16.79 -4.37
C GLN A 6 -5.86 -15.75 -3.33
N THR A 7 -6.79 -16.11 -2.46
CA THR A 7 -7.15 -15.28 -1.33
C THR A 7 -6.28 -15.68 -0.14
N TYR A 8 -5.62 -14.67 0.45
CA TYR A 8 -4.77 -14.85 1.62
C TYR A 8 -5.46 -14.29 2.84
N ILE A 9 -5.33 -14.98 3.97
CA ILE A 9 -5.86 -14.53 5.26
C ILE A 9 -4.72 -14.32 6.22
N LEU A 10 -4.71 -13.14 6.86
CA LEU A 10 -3.73 -12.79 7.87
C LEU A 10 -3.96 -13.62 9.14
N PRO A 11 -2.99 -14.45 9.57
CA PRO A 11 -3.11 -15.13 10.85
C PRO A 11 -2.88 -14.16 12.01
N ASP A 12 -3.56 -14.43 13.14
CA ASP A 12 -3.45 -13.57 14.31
C ASP A 12 -2.01 -13.43 14.81
N SER A 13 -1.21 -14.48 14.65
CA SER A 13 0.20 -14.47 15.05
C SER A 13 1.07 -13.44 14.34
N LEU A 14 0.65 -12.98 13.17
CA LEU A 14 1.39 -11.99 12.38
C LEU A 14 0.91 -10.55 12.56
N ARG A 15 -0.22 -10.33 13.23
CA ARG A 15 -0.79 -8.99 13.37
C ARG A 15 0.14 -8.00 14.04
N GLU A 16 0.79 -8.42 15.10
CA GLU A 16 1.73 -7.54 15.82
C GLU A 16 2.98 -7.23 15.01
N LYS A 17 3.50 -8.24 14.32
CA LYS A 17 4.67 -8.06 13.46
C LYS A 17 4.41 -7.02 12.37
N LEU A 18 3.20 -7.00 11.83
CA LEU A 18 2.83 -6.05 10.76
C LEU A 18 2.58 -4.63 11.27
N ARG A 19 2.49 -4.43 12.59
CA ARG A 19 2.43 -3.09 13.18
C ARG A 19 3.78 -2.39 13.20
N GLU A 20 4.87 -3.15 13.12
CA GLU A 20 6.20 -2.57 13.05
C GLU A 20 6.45 -1.95 11.67
N PRO A 21 7.13 -0.80 11.61
CA PRO A 21 7.44 -0.18 10.34
C PRO A 21 8.29 -1.09 9.45
N ILE A 22 7.88 -1.22 8.20
CA ILE A 22 8.65 -1.92 7.18
C ILE A 22 9.10 -0.87 6.16
N GLY A 23 10.40 -0.76 5.94
CA GLY A 23 10.96 0.24 5.06
C GLY A 23 11.43 1.47 5.82
N PHE A 24 11.33 2.64 5.20
CA PHE A 24 11.85 3.90 5.74
C PHE A 24 10.70 4.69 6.40
N PRO A 25 10.68 4.80 7.75
CA PRO A 25 9.61 5.53 8.42
C PRO A 25 9.88 7.04 8.40
N ILE A 26 8.82 7.82 8.23
CA ILE A 26 8.84 9.28 8.32
C ILE A 26 7.73 9.68 9.30
N PHE A 27 8.13 10.26 10.44
CA PHE A 27 7.22 10.74 11.47
C PHE A 27 7.30 12.26 11.59
N GLY A 28 6.24 12.88 12.07
CA GLY A 28 6.18 14.31 12.34
C GLY A 28 4.82 14.90 12.00
N SER A 29 4.75 16.24 11.95
CA SER A 29 3.56 16.94 11.48
C SER A 29 3.32 16.65 10.00
N ASP A 30 2.13 16.99 9.51
CA ASP A 30 1.79 16.80 8.10
C ASP A 30 2.77 17.51 7.17
N ASP A 31 3.17 18.74 7.53
CA ASP A 31 4.15 19.49 6.75
C ASP A 31 5.53 18.83 6.76
N GLU A 32 5.98 18.36 7.93
CA GLU A 32 7.26 17.67 8.04
C GLU A 32 7.30 16.39 7.24
N VAL A 33 6.22 15.59 7.32
CA VAL A 33 6.11 14.35 6.55
C VAL A 33 6.16 14.64 5.05
N SER A 34 5.41 15.63 4.61
CA SER A 34 5.34 16.02 3.19
C SER A 34 6.70 16.49 2.67
N ILE A 35 7.38 17.37 3.41
CA ILE A 35 8.70 17.89 3.03
C ILE A 35 9.74 16.77 2.97
N ARG A 36 9.77 15.92 4.01
CA ARG A 36 10.75 14.83 4.07
C ARG A 36 10.50 13.76 3.01
N PHE A 37 9.22 13.45 2.74
CA PHE A 37 8.87 12.52 1.67
C PHE A 37 9.31 13.06 0.31
N ASN A 38 9.01 14.32 0.01
CA ASN A 38 9.38 14.92 -1.27
C ASN A 38 10.91 14.93 -1.46
N ARG A 39 11.65 15.21 -0.39
CA ARG A 39 13.11 15.15 -0.42
C ARG A 39 13.62 13.74 -0.71
N LEU A 40 13.06 12.74 -0.03
CA LEU A 40 13.42 11.34 -0.24
C LEU A 40 13.11 10.90 -1.66
N ALA A 41 11.93 11.23 -2.15
CA ALA A 41 11.50 10.88 -3.51
C ALA A 41 12.43 11.48 -4.57
N TRP A 42 12.86 12.73 -4.34
CA TRP A 42 13.82 13.38 -5.24
C TRP A 42 15.20 12.72 -5.17
N GLN A 43 15.70 12.45 -3.97
CA GLN A 43 17.02 11.84 -3.78
C GLN A 43 17.10 10.43 -4.34
N ARG A 44 16.03 9.62 -4.13
CA ARG A 44 15.96 8.24 -4.61
C ARG A 44 15.51 8.14 -6.06
N ASN A 45 14.95 9.21 -6.61
CA ASN A 45 14.43 9.25 -7.97
C ASN A 45 13.46 8.10 -8.24
N PHE A 46 12.43 7.97 -7.40
CA PHE A 46 11.44 6.92 -7.57
C PHE A 46 10.79 6.99 -8.95
N LYS A 47 10.73 5.86 -9.62
CA LYS A 47 10.13 5.78 -10.97
C LYS A 47 8.61 5.91 -10.94
N LYS A 48 8.00 5.45 -9.86
CA LYS A 48 6.55 5.54 -9.64
C LYS A 48 6.29 5.46 -8.15
N VAL A 49 5.27 6.17 -7.67
CA VAL A 49 4.86 6.16 -6.26
C VAL A 49 3.44 5.65 -6.16
N ILE A 50 3.21 4.66 -5.31
CA ILE A 50 1.91 4.09 -4.98
C ILE A 50 1.61 4.42 -3.53
N THR A 51 0.51 5.12 -3.24
CA THR A 51 0.08 5.41 -1.88
C THR A 51 -1.05 4.47 -1.48
N VAL A 52 -0.95 3.93 -0.27
CA VAL A 52 -1.96 3.03 0.32
C VAL A 52 -2.49 3.69 1.59
N GLY A 53 -3.77 3.98 1.62
CA GLY A 53 -4.44 4.66 2.72
C GLY A 53 -4.90 6.06 2.37
N ASP A 54 -5.92 6.55 3.10
CA ASP A 54 -6.52 7.85 2.85
C ASP A 54 -5.54 9.00 3.10
N TYR A 55 -4.81 8.92 4.22
CA TYR A 55 -3.85 9.97 4.56
C TYR A 55 -2.78 10.15 3.50
N CYS A 56 -2.12 9.06 3.13
CA CYS A 56 -1.07 9.10 2.11
C CYS A 56 -1.60 9.56 0.75
N SER A 57 -2.78 9.07 0.39
CA SER A 57 -3.37 9.37 -0.92
C SER A 57 -3.82 10.83 -1.03
N LEU A 58 -4.25 11.44 0.10
CA LEU A 58 -4.65 12.84 0.13
C LEU A 58 -3.46 13.80 0.22
N ASN A 59 -2.41 13.42 0.95
CA ASN A 59 -1.37 14.36 1.36
C ASN A 59 -0.05 14.23 0.61
N LEU A 60 0.19 13.12 -0.07
CA LEU A 60 1.45 12.88 -0.78
C LEU A 60 1.23 12.76 -2.28
N PRO A 61 2.18 13.26 -3.10
CA PRO A 61 2.10 13.07 -4.53
C PRO A 61 2.34 11.60 -4.89
N SER A 62 1.48 11.05 -5.73
CA SER A 62 1.61 9.66 -6.16
C SER A 62 0.98 9.44 -7.53
N ASN A 63 1.44 8.39 -8.20
CA ASN A 63 0.93 7.96 -9.50
C ASN A 63 -0.31 7.07 -9.36
N VAL A 64 -0.38 6.33 -8.27
CA VAL A 64 -1.47 5.39 -7.97
C VAL A 64 -1.89 5.59 -6.52
N LYS A 65 -3.20 5.77 -6.30
CA LYS A 65 -3.76 5.96 -4.96
C LYS A 65 -4.72 4.82 -4.66
N ILE A 66 -4.52 4.16 -3.51
CA ILE A 66 -5.39 3.08 -3.03
C ILE A 66 -5.92 3.49 -1.66
N PHE A 67 -7.23 3.62 -1.54
CA PHE A 67 -7.85 4.16 -0.34
C PHE A 67 -9.22 3.53 -0.10
N ASP A 68 -9.65 3.48 1.17
CA ASP A 68 -10.93 2.86 1.56
C ASP A 68 -12.00 3.87 2.00
N GLY A 69 -11.66 5.12 2.18
CA GLY A 69 -12.61 6.16 2.58
C GLY A 69 -13.11 6.06 4.02
N LYS A 70 -12.53 5.21 4.85
CA LYS A 70 -13.00 5.01 6.24
C LYS A 70 -12.88 6.25 7.09
N THR A 71 -11.89 7.10 6.82
CA THR A 71 -11.74 8.37 7.53
C THR A 71 -12.90 9.33 7.23
N GLN A 72 -13.68 9.07 6.16
CA GLN A 72 -14.84 9.84 5.76
C GLN A 72 -16.10 8.97 5.66
N ARG A 73 -16.27 8.03 6.59
CA ARG A 73 -17.47 7.18 6.73
C ARG A 73 -17.82 6.38 5.47
N MET A 74 -16.83 5.68 4.90
CA MET A 74 -17.04 4.80 3.75
C MET A 74 -17.43 5.54 2.46
N SER A 75 -17.19 6.85 2.39
CA SER A 75 -17.34 7.62 1.17
C SER A 75 -15.99 7.94 0.57
N VAL A 76 -15.97 8.23 -0.74
CA VAL A 76 -14.74 8.67 -1.40
C VAL A 76 -14.28 9.97 -0.76
N PRO A 77 -13.04 10.08 -0.26
CA PRO A 77 -12.54 11.31 0.33
C PRO A 77 -12.59 12.47 -0.66
N LYS A 78 -12.92 13.66 -0.14
CA LYS A 78 -12.95 14.88 -0.97
C LYS A 78 -11.56 15.12 -1.56
N GLY A 79 -11.49 15.29 -2.88
CA GLY A 79 -10.25 15.50 -3.59
C GLY A 79 -9.61 14.22 -4.14
N LEU A 80 -10.22 13.06 -3.91
CA LEU A 80 -9.78 11.79 -4.50
C LEU A 80 -10.82 11.26 -5.47
N GLY A 81 -10.40 10.98 -6.69
CA GLY A 81 -11.19 10.24 -7.66
C GLY A 81 -10.65 8.82 -7.78
N TYR A 82 -11.45 7.89 -8.28
CA TYR A 82 -11.01 6.53 -8.53
C TYR A 82 -11.51 6.03 -9.89
N ASP A 83 -10.73 5.10 -10.44
CA ASP A 83 -11.00 4.46 -11.73
C ASP A 83 -11.42 3.01 -11.57
N LEU A 84 -10.96 2.36 -10.49
CA LEU A 84 -11.17 0.96 -10.21
C LEU A 84 -11.79 0.80 -8.81
N PHE A 85 -12.62 -0.22 -8.67
CA PHE A 85 -13.28 -0.57 -7.41
C PHE A 85 -12.88 -1.98 -6.99
N LEU A 86 -12.67 -2.19 -5.69
CA LEU A 86 -12.23 -3.46 -5.14
C LEU A 86 -12.90 -3.72 -3.80
N GLU A 87 -13.45 -4.93 -3.64
CA GLU A 87 -13.92 -5.40 -2.34
C GLU A 87 -12.81 -6.21 -1.68
N ASN A 88 -12.39 -5.79 -0.48
CA ASN A 88 -11.32 -6.47 0.24
C ASN A 88 -11.62 -6.48 1.74
N PRO A 89 -12.26 -7.55 2.26
CA PRO A 89 -12.58 -7.63 3.69
C PRO A 89 -11.35 -7.53 4.58
N ALA A 90 -11.55 -7.02 5.79
CA ALA A 90 -10.49 -6.85 6.78
C ALA A 90 -9.72 -8.14 7.02
N GLY A 91 -8.41 -8.04 7.18
CA GLY A 91 -7.54 -9.18 7.44
C GLY A 91 -7.32 -10.10 6.24
N THR A 92 -7.69 -9.67 5.04
CA THR A 92 -7.52 -10.49 3.83
C THR A 92 -6.80 -9.75 2.73
N ILE A 93 -6.27 -10.53 1.78
CA ILE A 93 -5.90 -10.07 0.45
C ILE A 93 -6.71 -10.92 -0.50
N GLN A 94 -7.76 -10.36 -1.06
CA GLN A 94 -8.65 -11.09 -1.98
C GLN A 94 -7.96 -11.43 -3.28
N SER A 95 -8.33 -12.56 -3.86
CA SER A 95 -7.76 -13.03 -5.14
C SER A 95 -7.84 -11.97 -6.24
N GLU A 96 -8.95 -11.26 -6.30
CA GLU A 96 -9.17 -10.20 -7.29
C GLU A 96 -8.25 -8.99 -7.11
N SER A 97 -7.78 -8.76 -5.87
CA SER A 97 -6.90 -7.63 -5.58
C SER A 97 -5.63 -7.65 -6.42
N TRP A 98 -5.09 -8.82 -6.67
CA TRP A 98 -3.86 -8.96 -7.45
C TRP A 98 -4.03 -8.42 -8.87
N ARG A 99 -5.13 -8.78 -9.52
CA ARG A 99 -5.40 -8.32 -10.89
C ARG A 99 -5.67 -6.82 -10.93
N ILE A 100 -6.51 -6.32 -10.02
CA ILE A 100 -6.89 -4.91 -9.99
C ILE A 100 -5.70 -4.03 -9.66
N ILE A 101 -4.87 -4.39 -8.69
CA ILE A 101 -3.68 -3.62 -8.33
C ILE A 101 -2.66 -3.64 -9.45
N LYS A 102 -2.49 -4.77 -10.12
CA LYS A 102 -1.59 -4.85 -11.28
C LYS A 102 -2.01 -3.87 -12.37
N GLU A 103 -3.31 -3.82 -12.70
CA GLU A 103 -3.86 -2.87 -13.66
C GLU A 103 -3.65 -1.43 -13.20
N ALA A 104 -3.93 -1.15 -11.93
CA ALA A 104 -3.76 0.18 -11.36
C ALA A 104 -2.33 0.68 -11.49
N ILE A 105 -1.36 -0.16 -11.14
CA ILE A 105 0.06 0.21 -11.20
C ILE A 105 0.52 0.42 -12.64
N PHE A 106 0.09 -0.44 -13.54
CA PHE A 106 0.50 -0.35 -14.95
C PHE A 106 -0.06 0.90 -15.62
N PHE A 107 -1.34 1.22 -15.38
CA PHE A 107 -2.04 2.30 -16.08
C PHE A 107 -2.15 3.60 -15.26
N ASN A 108 -1.53 3.69 -14.09
CA ASN A 108 -1.65 4.84 -13.18
C ASN A 108 -3.10 5.17 -12.83
N LYS A 109 -3.84 4.16 -12.38
CA LYS A 109 -5.24 4.29 -11.99
C LYS A 109 -5.38 4.27 -10.47
N ASN A 110 -6.37 5.01 -9.96
CA ASN A 110 -6.70 5.01 -8.54
C ASN A 110 -7.73 3.93 -8.22
N VAL A 111 -7.63 3.36 -7.02
CA VAL A 111 -8.50 2.26 -6.56
C VAL A 111 -9.22 2.66 -5.29
N PHE A 112 -10.56 2.58 -5.32
CA PHE A 112 -11.37 2.68 -4.12
C PHE A 112 -11.65 1.29 -3.58
N VAL A 113 -11.34 1.06 -2.31
CA VAL A 113 -11.48 -0.24 -1.65
C VAL A 113 -12.67 -0.20 -0.71
N GLU A 114 -13.62 -1.10 -0.92
CA GLU A 114 -14.65 -1.39 0.08
C GLU A 114 -14.14 -2.47 1.00
N GLY A 115 -13.94 -2.12 2.28
CA GLY A 115 -13.35 -2.99 3.28
C GLY A 115 -12.11 -2.39 3.89
N GLU A 116 -10.97 -3.03 3.73
CA GLU A 116 -9.70 -2.58 4.32
C GLU A 116 -8.56 -2.67 3.33
N GLU A 117 -7.81 -1.57 3.19
CA GLU A 117 -6.71 -1.49 2.22
C GLU A 117 -5.33 -1.79 2.80
N ASP A 118 -5.15 -1.80 4.11
CA ASP A 118 -3.82 -1.85 4.74
C ASP A 118 -2.95 -3.01 4.25
N LEU A 119 -3.50 -4.20 4.18
CA LEU A 119 -2.76 -5.37 3.71
C LEU A 119 -2.44 -5.32 2.22
N LEU A 120 -3.10 -4.44 1.47
CA LEU A 120 -2.88 -4.32 0.03
C LEU A 120 -1.53 -3.68 -0.29
N ALA A 121 -0.82 -3.13 0.70
CA ALA A 121 0.58 -2.74 0.53
C ALA A 121 1.45 -3.93 0.09
N ILE A 122 1.12 -5.14 0.53
CA ILE A 122 1.87 -6.35 0.17
C ILE A 122 1.80 -6.64 -1.33
N PRO A 123 0.62 -6.79 -1.96
CA PRO A 123 0.58 -6.95 -3.41
C PRO A 123 1.13 -5.74 -4.16
N CYS A 124 0.99 -4.53 -3.63
CA CYS A 124 1.60 -3.35 -4.26
C CYS A 124 3.11 -3.49 -4.39
N VAL A 125 3.79 -3.93 -3.33
CA VAL A 125 5.24 -4.15 -3.37
C VAL A 125 5.60 -5.28 -4.32
N LEU A 126 4.89 -6.41 -4.24
CA LEU A 126 5.20 -7.59 -5.05
C LEU A 126 4.93 -7.39 -6.54
N LEU A 127 3.98 -6.53 -6.88
CA LEU A 127 3.63 -6.22 -8.28
C LEU A 127 4.39 -5.01 -8.83
N SER A 128 5.14 -4.30 -8.00
CA SER A 128 5.91 -3.13 -8.41
C SER A 128 7.24 -3.55 -9.04
N GLU A 129 7.73 -2.71 -9.95
CA GLU A 129 9.07 -2.87 -10.50
C GLU A 129 10.12 -2.26 -9.57
N LYS A 130 11.37 -2.66 -9.75
CA LYS A 130 12.49 -2.07 -9.02
C LYS A 130 12.49 -0.55 -9.18
N GLY A 131 12.62 0.15 -8.07
CA GLY A 131 12.63 1.62 -8.05
C GLY A 131 11.26 2.26 -7.90
N PHE A 132 10.19 1.48 -7.85
CA PHE A 132 8.88 1.98 -7.44
C PHE A 132 8.84 2.09 -5.92
N ALA A 133 8.10 3.07 -5.40
CA ALA A 133 7.90 3.24 -3.97
C ALA A 133 6.45 2.97 -3.61
N VAL A 134 6.25 2.22 -2.53
CA VAL A 134 4.94 2.02 -1.91
C VAL A 134 4.95 2.73 -0.57
N VAL A 135 3.99 3.61 -0.35
CA VAL A 135 3.91 4.44 0.86
C VAL A 135 2.60 4.13 1.56
N TYR A 136 2.67 3.77 2.83
CA TYR A 136 1.50 3.46 3.63
C TYR A 136 1.54 4.20 4.97
N GLY A 137 0.36 4.40 5.58
CA GLY A 137 0.25 5.07 6.87
C GLY A 137 0.76 4.23 8.01
N GLN A 138 1.43 4.88 8.97
CA GLN A 138 1.92 4.24 10.17
C GLN A 138 1.12 4.75 11.37
N PRO A 139 0.69 3.89 12.31
CA PRO A 139 0.03 4.37 13.52
C PRO A 139 0.87 5.41 14.26
N GLY A 140 0.23 6.51 14.69
CA GLY A 140 0.88 7.55 15.47
C GLY A 140 1.42 8.75 14.69
N LYS A 141 0.94 9.04 13.52
CA LYS A 141 1.29 10.18 12.66
C LYS A 141 2.59 10.01 11.88
N GLY A 142 2.50 9.31 10.81
CA GLY A 142 3.62 9.16 9.91
C GLY A 142 3.31 8.19 8.79
N VAL A 143 4.32 7.96 8.00
CA VAL A 143 4.23 7.05 6.87
C VAL A 143 5.46 6.16 6.82
N CYS A 144 5.34 5.02 6.15
CA CYS A 144 6.49 4.18 5.81
C CYS A 144 6.63 4.13 4.31
N VAL A 145 7.86 4.26 3.84
CA VAL A 145 8.19 4.23 2.41
C VAL A 145 8.97 2.96 2.12
N ILE A 146 8.43 2.13 1.24
CA ILE A 146 9.06 0.89 0.81
C ILE A 146 9.50 1.06 -0.65
N GLU A 147 10.80 1.08 -0.89
CA GLU A 147 11.32 1.06 -2.26
C GLU A 147 11.41 -0.39 -2.72
N SER A 148 10.72 -0.72 -3.81
CA SER A 148 10.70 -2.08 -4.34
C SER A 148 12.06 -2.47 -4.90
N SER A 149 12.52 -3.65 -4.51
CA SER A 149 13.78 -4.24 -4.94
C SER A 149 13.67 -5.76 -4.86
N PRO A 150 14.58 -6.53 -5.48
CA PRO A 150 14.58 -7.98 -5.33
C PRO A 150 14.64 -8.45 -3.87
N LEU A 151 15.43 -7.78 -3.05
CA LEU A 151 15.57 -8.13 -1.62
C LEU A 151 14.27 -7.87 -0.84
N ILE A 152 13.63 -6.73 -1.06
CA ILE A 152 12.36 -6.40 -0.44
C ILE A 152 11.25 -7.35 -0.91
N LYS A 153 11.23 -7.69 -2.18
CA LYS A 153 10.24 -8.65 -2.70
C LYS A 153 10.42 -10.03 -2.06
N LYS A 154 11.65 -10.45 -1.85
CA LYS A 154 11.91 -11.71 -1.14
C LYS A 154 11.36 -11.67 0.28
N TYR A 155 11.57 -10.57 0.99
CA TYR A 155 11.03 -10.38 2.33
C TYR A 155 9.49 -10.51 2.35
N PHE A 156 8.81 -9.84 1.42
CA PHE A 156 7.34 -9.88 1.35
C PHE A 156 6.82 -11.24 0.87
N ASN A 157 7.53 -11.94 -0.01
CA ASN A 157 7.19 -13.30 -0.40
C ASN A 157 7.28 -14.23 0.80
N ASP A 158 8.34 -14.12 1.59
CA ASP A 158 8.52 -14.93 2.80
C ASP A 158 7.42 -14.62 3.83
N LEU A 159 7.09 -13.36 4.00
CA LEU A 159 6.00 -12.94 4.87
C LEU A 159 4.66 -13.54 4.42
N LEU A 160 4.36 -13.43 3.14
CA LEU A 160 3.10 -13.93 2.58
C LEU A 160 2.99 -15.46 2.67
N SER A 161 4.11 -16.17 2.66
CA SER A 161 4.13 -17.63 2.81
C SER A 161 3.59 -18.09 4.17
N ASN A 162 3.53 -17.21 5.15
CA ASN A 162 2.97 -17.50 6.48
C ASN A 162 1.47 -17.16 6.58
N PHE A 163 0.89 -16.62 5.55
CA PHE A 163 -0.56 -16.39 5.50
C PHE A 163 -1.29 -17.69 5.20
N LYS A 164 -2.55 -17.77 5.61
CA LYS A 164 -3.42 -18.87 5.21
C LYS A 164 -3.96 -18.62 3.82
N ILE A 165 -4.04 -19.67 3.02
CA ILE A 165 -4.60 -19.61 1.67
C ILE A 165 -5.96 -20.28 1.70
N ILE A 166 -6.94 -19.64 1.08
CA ILE A 166 -8.26 -20.23 0.87
C ILE A 166 -8.42 -20.63 -0.58
#